data_e9ee137b7a2458e3d0107dbf92bcc73a
#
_entry.id   e9ee137b7a2458e3d0107dbf92bcc73a
#
_cell.length_a   1.000
_cell.length_b   1.000
_cell.length_c   1.000
_cell.angle_alpha   90.00
_cell.angle_beta   90.00
_cell.angle_gamma   90.00
#
_symmetry.space_group_name_H-M   'P 1'
#
loop_
_entity.id
_entity.type
_entity.pdbx_description
1 polymer ?
#
loop_
_entity_poly.entity_id
_entity_poly.type
_entity_poly.pdbx_seq_one_letter_code
_entity_poly.pdbx_strand_id
1 'polypeptide(L)'
;MHLPTLADDTVPMLFWHMLAIFAALVPIVLIEAYSAKKILGLTVGQALGPISASNFTSMLVGFPILWTVWLSVQQLVGGNYVHGLSTWWRKLYAVTVQAPWLMHGGRDLYWMVPAAAIVMLVPAFFLSVWIERLVLQWFWNTEDKARLLKFSFKAHVPSYATLVFFWCVFGVCTMGN
;
A
#
# COMPACT_ATOMS: atom_id res chain seq x y z
N MET A 1 20.83 16.26 25.48
CA MET A 1 20.50 15.01 24.80
C MET A 1 19.52 15.36 23.70
N HIS A 2 20.01 15.61 22.46
CA HIS A 2 19.15 15.89 21.32
C HIS A 2 18.44 14.59 20.96
N LEU A 3 17.13 14.51 21.20
CA LEU A 3 16.31 13.45 20.64
C LEU A 3 16.24 13.68 19.12
N PRO A 4 16.58 12.71 18.29
CA PRO A 4 16.41 12.84 16.85
C PRO A 4 14.93 13.13 16.57
N THR A 5 14.68 14.22 15.88
CA THR A 5 13.36 14.56 15.38
C THR A 5 13.09 13.68 14.15
N LEU A 6 11.90 13.11 14.01
CA LEU A 6 11.48 12.36 12.80
C LEU A 6 11.62 13.21 11.51
N ALA A 7 11.79 14.53 11.66
CA ALA A 7 12.02 15.46 10.56
C ALA A 7 13.42 15.36 9.94
N ASP A 8 14.39 14.72 10.60
CA ASP A 8 15.74 14.53 10.03
C ASP A 8 15.79 13.36 9.02
N ASP A 9 14.84 12.39 9.11
CA ASP A 9 14.72 11.31 8.13
C ASP A 9 13.57 11.63 7.17
N THR A 10 13.84 12.48 6.21
CA THR A 10 12.86 13.02 5.25
C THR A 10 12.35 12.01 4.22
N VAL A 11 12.89 10.79 4.19
CA VAL A 11 12.51 9.78 3.21
C VAL A 11 11.65 8.69 3.87
N PRO A 12 10.34 8.61 3.57
CA PRO A 12 9.48 7.57 4.10
C PRO A 12 10.00 6.17 3.75
N MET A 13 9.79 5.19 4.64
CA MET A 13 10.11 3.78 4.43
C MET A 13 9.66 3.26 3.06
N LEU A 14 8.53 3.76 2.56
CA LEU A 14 7.99 3.41 1.25
C LEU A 14 8.97 3.70 0.10
N PHE A 15 9.82 4.71 0.19
CA PHE A 15 10.80 5.04 -0.87
C PHE A 15 11.85 3.94 -1.03
N TRP A 16 12.31 3.37 0.06
CA TRP A 16 13.28 2.27 0.04
C TRP A 16 12.70 0.98 -0.53
N HIS A 17 11.37 0.85 -0.49
CA HIS A 17 10.67 -0.31 -1.01
C HIS A 17 10.13 -0.09 -2.43
N MET A 18 10.38 1.06 -3.06
CA MET A 18 9.85 1.35 -4.41
C MET A 18 10.22 0.28 -5.43
N LEU A 19 11.44 -0.24 -5.40
CA LEU A 19 11.85 -1.30 -6.32
C LEU A 19 11.01 -2.58 -6.12
N ALA A 20 10.74 -2.95 -4.88
CA ALA A 20 9.88 -4.08 -4.55
C ALA A 20 8.42 -3.83 -4.96
N ILE A 21 7.94 -2.60 -4.83
CA ILE A 21 6.59 -2.20 -5.27
C ILE A 21 6.47 -2.31 -6.80
N PHE A 22 7.47 -1.85 -7.56
CA PHE A 22 7.50 -2.03 -9.02
C PHE A 22 7.52 -3.51 -9.42
N ALA A 23 8.31 -4.34 -8.73
CA ALA A 23 8.33 -5.78 -8.97
C ALA A 23 6.98 -6.43 -8.65
N ALA A 24 6.29 -5.97 -7.61
CA ALA A 24 4.97 -6.45 -7.21
C ALA A 24 3.86 -6.07 -8.23
N LEU A 25 4.04 -5.03 -9.04
CA LEU A 25 3.07 -4.67 -10.08
C LEU A 25 2.84 -5.80 -11.08
N VAL A 26 3.87 -6.57 -11.40
CA VAL A 26 3.75 -7.66 -12.39
C VAL A 26 2.70 -8.70 -11.95
N PRO A 27 2.84 -9.36 -10.78
CA PRO A 27 1.82 -10.32 -10.35
C PRO A 27 0.45 -9.66 -10.08
N ILE A 28 0.40 -8.42 -9.58
CA ILE A 28 -0.85 -7.68 -9.36
C ILE A 28 -1.60 -7.51 -10.69
N VAL A 29 -0.97 -6.96 -11.71
CA VAL A 29 -1.55 -6.76 -13.04
C VAL A 29 -2.05 -8.08 -13.64
N LEU A 30 -1.31 -9.17 -13.48
CA LEU A 30 -1.73 -10.48 -13.99
C LEU A 30 -2.96 -11.02 -13.25
N ILE A 31 -3.02 -10.89 -11.94
CA ILE A 31 -4.17 -11.30 -11.11
C ILE A 31 -5.41 -10.49 -11.51
N GLU A 32 -5.28 -9.20 -11.70
CA GLU A 32 -6.39 -8.32 -12.05
C GLU A 32 -6.83 -8.50 -13.49
N ALA A 33 -5.91 -8.71 -14.44
CA ALA A 33 -6.25 -9.04 -15.82
C ALA A 33 -7.01 -10.38 -15.92
N TYR A 34 -6.62 -11.36 -15.11
CA TYR A 34 -7.36 -12.61 -15.01
C TYR A 34 -8.75 -12.42 -14.37
N SER A 35 -8.85 -11.52 -13.39
CA SER A 35 -10.13 -11.15 -12.78
C SER A 35 -11.03 -10.43 -13.77
N ALA A 36 -10.49 -9.58 -14.65
CA ALA A 36 -11.24 -8.94 -15.74
C ALA A 36 -11.81 -9.96 -16.73
N LYS A 37 -11.03 -10.98 -17.08
CA LYS A 37 -11.51 -12.09 -17.89
C LYS A 37 -12.73 -12.76 -17.26
N LYS A 38 -12.71 -13.02 -15.94
CA LYS A 38 -13.79 -13.72 -15.23
C LYS A 38 -15.04 -12.85 -15.00
N ILE A 39 -14.85 -11.57 -14.72
CA ILE A 39 -15.92 -10.68 -14.25
C ILE A 39 -16.52 -9.87 -15.40
N LEU A 40 -15.68 -9.37 -16.31
CA LEU A 40 -16.07 -8.53 -17.43
C LEU A 40 -16.20 -9.29 -18.75
N GLY A 41 -15.66 -10.52 -18.83
CA GLY A 41 -15.68 -11.31 -20.06
C GLY A 41 -14.63 -10.88 -21.11
N LEU A 42 -13.66 -10.04 -20.71
CA LEU A 42 -12.58 -9.59 -21.58
C LEU A 42 -11.52 -10.68 -21.76
N THR A 43 -10.80 -10.65 -22.88
CA THR A 43 -9.58 -11.45 -22.98
C THR A 43 -8.46 -10.82 -22.13
N VAL A 44 -7.51 -11.64 -21.67
CA VAL A 44 -6.36 -11.14 -20.88
C VAL A 44 -5.59 -10.07 -21.68
N GLY A 45 -5.41 -10.27 -22.98
CA GLY A 45 -4.73 -9.28 -23.83
C GLY A 45 -5.46 -7.93 -23.91
N GLN A 46 -6.79 -7.92 -23.95
CA GLN A 46 -7.59 -6.70 -23.92
C GLN A 46 -7.54 -5.99 -22.55
N ALA A 47 -7.34 -6.75 -21.48
CA ALA A 47 -7.32 -6.23 -20.14
C ALA A 47 -5.94 -5.72 -19.69
N LEU A 48 -4.84 -6.31 -20.20
CA LEU A 48 -3.47 -6.00 -19.72
C LEU A 48 -3.10 -4.52 -19.84
N GLY A 49 -3.35 -3.88 -20.99
CA GLY A 49 -3.01 -2.47 -21.19
C GLY A 49 -3.75 -1.54 -20.22
N PRO A 50 -5.09 -1.54 -20.22
CA PRO A 50 -5.88 -0.74 -19.28
C PRO A 50 -5.55 -0.98 -17.81
N ILE A 51 -5.38 -2.23 -17.39
CA ILE A 51 -5.07 -2.58 -16.01
C ILE A 51 -3.63 -2.15 -15.64
N SER A 52 -2.66 -2.33 -16.54
CA SER A 52 -1.31 -1.81 -16.30
C SER A 52 -1.31 -0.29 -16.14
N ALA A 53 -2.03 0.42 -17.00
CA ALA A 53 -2.14 1.88 -16.93
C ALA A 53 -2.84 2.33 -15.63
N SER A 54 -3.92 1.64 -15.22
CA SER A 54 -4.64 1.99 -14.00
C SER A 54 -3.80 1.73 -12.75
N ASN A 55 -3.13 0.60 -12.65
CA ASN A 55 -2.24 0.27 -11.53
C ASN A 55 -1.05 1.24 -11.45
N PHE A 56 -0.42 1.55 -12.57
CA PHE A 56 0.67 2.51 -12.62
C PHE A 56 0.21 3.91 -12.19
N THR A 57 -0.96 4.35 -12.64
CA THR A 57 -1.56 5.63 -12.25
C THR A 57 -1.90 5.64 -10.75
N SER A 58 -2.51 4.56 -10.23
CA SER A 58 -2.86 4.48 -8.81
C SER A 58 -1.61 4.49 -7.92
N MET A 59 -0.51 3.91 -8.38
CA MET A 59 0.78 3.98 -7.68
C MET A 59 1.34 5.41 -7.70
N LEU A 60 1.41 6.06 -8.87
CA LEU A 60 1.99 7.40 -9.00
C LEU A 60 1.18 8.49 -8.27
N VAL A 61 -0.14 8.39 -8.31
CA VAL A 61 -1.04 9.38 -7.70
C VAL A 61 -1.38 9.00 -6.25
N GLY A 62 -1.62 7.74 -6.00
CA GLY A 62 -2.01 7.22 -4.70
C GLY A 62 -0.92 7.38 -3.65
N PHE A 63 0.34 7.17 -4.03
CA PHE A 63 1.47 7.31 -3.12
C PHE A 63 1.60 8.72 -2.51
N PRO A 64 1.67 9.82 -3.30
CA PRO A 64 1.72 11.17 -2.74
C PRO A 64 0.49 11.52 -1.89
N ILE A 65 -0.70 11.05 -2.29
CA ILE A 65 -1.92 11.29 -1.52
C ILE A 65 -1.83 10.60 -0.15
N LEU A 66 -1.49 9.32 -0.12
CA LEU A 66 -1.35 8.57 1.15
C LEU A 66 -0.28 9.18 2.04
N TRP A 67 0.86 9.58 1.46
CA TRP A 67 1.92 10.23 2.21
C TRP A 67 1.43 11.54 2.85
N THR A 68 0.76 12.40 2.09
CA THR A 68 0.20 13.66 2.58
C THR A 68 -0.83 13.44 3.68
N VAL A 69 -1.72 12.45 3.51
CA VAL A 69 -2.72 12.09 4.53
C VAL A 69 -2.04 11.63 5.81
N TRP A 70 -1.05 10.73 5.71
CA TRP A 70 -0.34 10.20 6.89
C TRP A 70 0.47 11.28 7.61
N LEU A 71 1.14 12.16 6.86
CA LEU A 71 1.83 13.31 7.42
C LEU A 71 0.87 14.21 8.21
N SER A 72 -0.31 14.47 7.65
CA SER A 72 -1.35 15.27 8.32
C SER A 72 -1.85 14.58 9.59
N VAL A 73 -2.11 13.27 9.54
CA VAL A 73 -2.52 12.48 10.72
C VAL A 73 -1.45 12.54 11.81
N GLN A 74 -0.19 12.37 11.46
CA GLN A 74 0.91 12.45 12.42
C GLN A 74 0.98 13.82 13.09
N GLN A 75 0.87 14.91 12.32
CA GLN A 75 0.90 16.27 12.88
C GLN A 75 -0.27 16.55 13.82
N LEU A 76 -1.47 16.04 13.49
CA LEU A 76 -2.68 16.24 14.29
C LEU A 76 -2.66 15.43 15.60
N VAL A 77 -2.12 14.21 15.58
CA VAL A 77 -2.25 13.26 16.71
C VAL A 77 -1.04 13.30 17.65
N GLY A 78 0.16 13.58 17.19
CA GLY A 78 1.35 13.44 18.04
C GLY A 78 2.52 14.35 17.73
N GLY A 79 2.45 15.15 16.67
CA GLY A 79 3.58 15.95 16.24
C GLY A 79 4.81 15.11 15.86
N ASN A 80 5.97 15.75 15.79
CA ASN A 80 7.23 15.14 15.36
C ASN A 80 7.96 14.34 16.45
N TYR A 81 7.29 14.01 17.56
CA TYR A 81 7.94 13.29 18.66
C TYR A 81 7.94 11.78 18.40
N VAL A 82 9.12 11.17 18.47
CA VAL A 82 9.26 9.72 18.54
C VAL A 82 8.87 9.27 19.94
N HIS A 83 7.69 8.65 20.06
CA HIS A 83 7.31 8.00 21.31
C HIS A 83 8.15 6.72 21.47
N GLY A 84 8.84 6.58 22.63
CA GLY A 84 9.62 5.37 22.90
C GLY A 84 8.76 4.09 22.81
N LEU A 85 9.39 2.95 22.52
CA LEU A 85 8.73 1.65 22.32
C LEU A 85 8.55 0.84 23.62
N SER A 86 8.60 1.47 24.78
CA SER A 86 8.61 0.81 26.10
C SER A 86 7.29 0.16 26.51
N THR A 87 6.18 0.58 25.92
CA THR A 87 4.83 0.06 26.24
C THR A 87 4.11 -0.45 24.99
N TRP A 88 3.21 -1.42 25.19
CA TRP A 88 2.40 -1.97 24.08
C TRP A 88 1.63 -0.89 23.32
N TRP A 89 1.04 0.08 24.02
CA TRP A 89 0.28 1.16 23.39
C TRP A 89 1.15 2.05 22.49
N ARG A 90 2.40 2.29 22.88
CA ARG A 90 3.36 3.05 22.06
C ARG A 90 3.78 2.26 20.84
N LYS A 91 3.95 0.93 20.94
CA LYS A 91 4.21 0.06 19.80
C LYS A 91 3.02 0.06 18.82
N LEU A 92 1.78 -0.01 19.34
CA LEU A 92 0.58 0.08 18.52
C LEU A 92 0.47 1.44 17.80
N TYR A 93 0.73 2.53 18.51
CA TYR A 93 0.78 3.87 17.93
C TYR A 93 1.84 3.97 16.82
N ALA A 94 3.02 3.42 17.03
CA ALA A 94 4.10 3.42 16.05
C ALA A 94 3.72 2.66 14.76
N VAL A 95 3.11 1.47 14.85
CA VAL A 95 2.70 0.69 13.67
C VAL A 95 1.46 1.23 12.97
N THR A 96 0.71 2.14 13.59
CA THR A 96 -0.49 2.76 12.98
C THR A 96 -0.21 4.18 12.51
N VAL A 97 -0.02 5.11 13.44
CA VAL A 97 0.10 6.55 13.16
C VAL A 97 1.47 6.90 12.59
N GLN A 98 2.55 6.27 13.08
CA GLN A 98 3.92 6.49 12.63
C GLN A 98 4.38 5.46 11.58
N ALA A 99 3.48 4.64 11.07
CA ALA A 99 3.76 3.56 10.13
C ALA A 99 4.71 3.94 8.98
N PRO A 100 4.54 5.08 8.27
CA PRO A 100 5.39 5.43 7.14
C PRO A 100 6.86 5.70 7.50
N TRP A 101 7.14 6.00 8.76
CA TRP A 101 8.48 6.39 9.24
C TRP A 101 9.19 5.28 10.02
N LEU A 102 8.59 4.10 10.15
CA LEU A 102 9.25 2.96 10.78
C LEU A 102 10.35 2.42 9.85
N MET A 103 11.59 2.49 10.32
CA MET A 103 12.76 1.96 9.61
C MET A 103 13.28 0.70 10.28
N HIS A 104 13.98 -0.15 9.50
CA HIS A 104 14.66 -1.30 10.04
C HIS A 104 15.82 -0.85 10.94
N GLY A 105 15.78 -1.24 12.20
CA GLY A 105 16.84 -0.94 13.16
C GLY A 105 16.45 -1.33 14.58
N GLY A 106 17.03 -2.39 15.11
CA GLY A 106 16.76 -2.86 16.46
C GLY A 106 15.73 -3.99 16.57
N ARG A 107 15.86 -4.76 17.64
CA ARG A 107 15.14 -6.03 17.84
C ARG A 107 13.62 -5.88 17.86
N ASP A 108 13.09 -4.78 18.35
CA ASP A 108 11.64 -4.53 18.40
C ASP A 108 11.04 -4.16 17.05
N LEU A 109 11.84 -3.70 16.09
CA LEU A 109 11.35 -3.21 14.79
C LEU A 109 11.15 -4.32 13.76
N TYR A 110 11.70 -5.51 13.97
CA TYR A 110 11.57 -6.62 13.01
C TYR A 110 10.11 -6.99 12.67
N TRP A 111 9.24 -7.04 13.69
CA TRP A 111 7.82 -7.33 13.48
C TRP A 111 6.99 -6.07 13.20
N MET A 112 7.44 -4.90 13.71
CA MET A 112 6.68 -3.65 13.60
C MET A 112 6.68 -3.11 12.18
N VAL A 113 7.78 -3.25 11.44
CA VAL A 113 7.87 -2.80 10.05
C VAL A 113 6.91 -3.57 9.13
N PRO A 114 6.86 -4.91 9.11
CA PRO A 114 5.84 -5.64 8.37
C PRO A 114 4.42 -5.32 8.82
N ALA A 115 4.19 -5.18 10.13
CA ALA A 115 2.88 -4.82 10.66
C ALA A 115 2.43 -3.42 10.18
N ALA A 116 3.32 -2.43 10.21
CA ALA A 116 3.06 -1.09 9.70
C ALA A 116 2.75 -1.10 8.19
N ALA A 117 3.51 -1.89 7.41
CA ALA A 117 3.25 -2.05 5.99
C ALA A 117 1.84 -2.63 5.73
N ILE A 118 1.43 -3.66 6.48
CA ILE A 118 0.08 -4.25 6.38
C ILE A 118 -1.00 -3.22 6.76
N VAL A 119 -0.79 -2.44 7.83
CA VAL A 119 -1.73 -1.37 8.22
C VAL A 119 -1.89 -0.34 7.11
N MET A 120 -0.79 0.03 6.44
CA MET A 120 -0.82 0.99 5.33
C MET A 120 -1.52 0.44 4.09
N LEU A 121 -1.54 -0.88 3.88
CA LEU A 121 -2.28 -1.47 2.76
C LEU A 121 -3.80 -1.23 2.85
N VAL A 122 -4.36 -1.04 4.05
CA VAL A 122 -5.81 -0.82 4.21
C VAL A 122 -6.28 0.46 3.50
N PRO A 123 -5.78 1.66 3.84
CA PRO A 123 -6.16 2.88 3.11
C PRO A 123 -5.70 2.86 1.65
N ALA A 124 -4.54 2.23 1.35
CA ALA A 124 -4.05 2.06 -0.01
C ALA A 124 -5.05 1.27 -0.86
N PHE A 125 -5.64 0.20 -0.33
CA PHE A 125 -6.65 -0.59 -1.02
C PHE A 125 -7.83 0.27 -1.51
N PHE A 126 -8.43 1.05 -0.62
CA PHE A 126 -9.59 1.88 -0.98
C PHE A 126 -9.22 2.98 -1.98
N LEU A 127 -8.06 3.57 -1.81
CA LEU A 127 -7.57 4.61 -2.72
C LEU A 127 -7.26 4.03 -4.11
N SER A 128 -6.61 2.88 -4.20
CA SER A 128 -6.34 2.19 -5.47
C SER A 128 -7.64 1.80 -6.17
N VAL A 129 -8.59 1.17 -5.47
CA VAL A 129 -9.91 0.83 -6.04
C VAL A 129 -10.56 2.06 -6.64
N TRP A 130 -10.50 3.21 -5.96
CA TRP A 130 -11.11 4.44 -6.44
C TRP A 130 -10.41 5.03 -7.65
N ILE A 131 -9.06 5.16 -7.60
CA ILE A 131 -8.27 5.73 -8.70
C ILE A 131 -8.36 4.84 -9.94
N GLU A 132 -8.17 3.53 -9.77
CA GLU A 132 -8.15 2.59 -10.89
C GLU A 132 -9.52 2.50 -11.57
N ARG A 133 -10.60 2.53 -10.80
CA ARG A 133 -11.94 2.64 -11.38
C ARG A 133 -12.06 3.87 -12.28
N LEU A 134 -11.55 5.03 -11.86
CA LEU A 134 -11.61 6.26 -12.68
C LEU A 134 -10.81 6.12 -13.96
N VAL A 135 -9.62 5.54 -13.90
CA VAL A 135 -8.78 5.29 -15.08
C VAL A 135 -9.44 4.27 -16.02
N LEU A 136 -9.95 3.16 -15.47
CA LEU A 136 -10.60 2.13 -16.26
C LEU A 136 -11.88 2.63 -16.96
N GLN A 137 -12.58 3.62 -16.40
CA GLN A 137 -13.71 4.26 -17.07
C GLN A 137 -13.33 4.96 -18.38
N TRP A 138 -12.08 5.41 -18.54
CA TRP A 138 -11.62 5.99 -19.80
C TRP A 138 -11.40 4.92 -20.88
N PHE A 139 -10.86 3.78 -20.47
CA PHE A 139 -10.60 2.67 -21.40
C PHE A 139 -11.88 1.89 -21.76
N TRP A 140 -12.77 1.72 -20.78
CA TRP A 140 -14.00 0.94 -20.89
C TRP A 140 -15.23 1.80 -20.65
N ASN A 141 -15.36 2.88 -21.44
CA ASN A 141 -16.38 3.90 -21.31
C ASN A 141 -17.82 3.39 -21.57
N THR A 142 -17.96 2.24 -22.22
CA THR A 142 -19.25 1.56 -22.48
C THR A 142 -19.72 0.71 -21.29
N GLU A 143 -18.83 0.42 -20.34
CA GLU A 143 -19.18 -0.38 -19.16
C GLU A 143 -19.90 0.48 -18.11
N ASP A 144 -20.85 -0.13 -17.41
CA ASP A 144 -21.55 0.53 -16.31
C ASP A 144 -20.61 0.84 -15.16
N LYS A 145 -20.73 2.05 -14.59
CA LYS A 145 -19.89 2.56 -13.49
C LYS A 145 -19.97 1.68 -12.24
N ALA A 146 -21.15 1.13 -11.94
CA ALA A 146 -21.33 0.24 -10.79
C ALA A 146 -20.65 -1.12 -11.03
N ARG A 147 -20.70 -1.61 -12.27
CA ARG A 147 -20.03 -2.84 -12.68
C ARG A 147 -18.51 -2.71 -12.59
N LEU A 148 -17.96 -1.57 -13.04
CA LEU A 148 -16.52 -1.27 -12.92
C LEU A 148 -16.08 -1.15 -11.46
N LEU A 149 -16.86 -0.50 -10.60
CA LEU A 149 -16.56 -0.43 -9.17
C LEU A 149 -16.54 -1.82 -8.51
N LYS A 150 -17.54 -2.64 -8.83
CA LYS A 150 -17.61 -4.02 -8.35
C LYS A 150 -16.45 -4.87 -8.85
N PHE A 151 -16.05 -4.66 -10.11
CA PHE A 151 -14.86 -5.31 -10.68
C PHE A 151 -13.60 -4.87 -9.95
N SER A 152 -13.32 -3.56 -9.86
CA SER A 152 -12.13 -3.03 -9.20
C SER A 152 -12.02 -3.55 -7.78
N PHE A 153 -13.10 -3.49 -6.99
CA PHE A 153 -13.10 -4.01 -5.63
C PHE A 153 -12.75 -5.52 -5.58
N LYS A 154 -13.42 -6.34 -6.41
CA LYS A 154 -13.20 -7.79 -6.44
C LYS A 154 -11.82 -8.19 -6.96
N ALA A 155 -11.27 -7.44 -7.91
CA ALA A 155 -9.95 -7.69 -8.46
C ALA A 155 -8.85 -7.35 -7.46
N HIS A 156 -9.03 -6.28 -6.67
CA HIS A 156 -8.06 -5.86 -5.64
C HIS A 156 -7.99 -6.81 -4.43
N VAL A 157 -9.06 -7.51 -4.09
CA VAL A 157 -9.03 -8.46 -2.96
C VAL A 157 -7.90 -9.50 -3.10
N PRO A 158 -7.77 -10.26 -4.20
CA PRO A 158 -6.67 -11.22 -4.34
C PRO A 158 -5.30 -10.55 -4.51
N SER A 159 -5.20 -9.39 -5.19
CA SER A 159 -3.94 -8.66 -5.34
C SER A 159 -3.42 -8.19 -3.98
N TYR A 160 -4.26 -7.59 -3.15
CA TYR A 160 -3.87 -7.14 -1.82
C TYR A 160 -3.65 -8.29 -0.83
N ALA A 161 -4.41 -9.39 -0.95
CA ALA A 161 -4.12 -10.62 -0.19
C ALA A 161 -2.70 -11.15 -0.49
N THR A 162 -2.26 -11.07 -1.75
CA THR A 162 -0.91 -11.44 -2.15
C THR A 162 0.14 -10.51 -1.52
N LEU A 163 -0.11 -9.20 -1.45
CA LEU A 163 0.77 -8.25 -0.78
C LEU A 163 0.85 -8.50 0.73
N VAL A 164 -0.27 -8.75 1.39
CA VAL A 164 -0.30 -9.11 2.82
C VAL A 164 0.49 -10.38 3.06
N PHE A 165 0.28 -11.41 2.24
CA PHE A 165 1.04 -12.66 2.34
C PHE A 165 2.56 -12.42 2.20
N PHE A 166 2.97 -11.59 1.23
CA PHE A 166 4.37 -11.24 1.05
C PHE A 166 4.96 -10.58 2.31
N TRP A 167 4.26 -9.62 2.91
CA TRP A 167 4.69 -8.96 4.13
C TRP A 167 4.72 -9.88 5.35
N CYS A 168 3.80 -10.83 5.44
CA CYS A 168 3.82 -11.87 6.47
C CYS A 168 5.07 -12.77 6.34
N VAL A 169 5.35 -13.24 5.13
CA VAL A 169 6.54 -14.08 4.87
C VAL A 169 7.82 -13.30 5.13
N PHE A 170 7.90 -12.06 4.67
CA PHE A 170 9.05 -11.19 4.92
C PHE A 170 9.28 -10.98 6.42
N GLY A 171 8.21 -10.71 7.18
CA GLY A 171 8.27 -10.56 8.62
C GLY A 171 8.80 -11.81 9.32
N VAL A 172 8.34 -13.01 8.93
CA VAL A 172 8.84 -14.28 9.50
C VAL A 172 10.32 -14.49 9.17
N CYS A 173 10.74 -14.24 7.93
CA CYS A 173 12.13 -14.39 7.52
C CYS A 173 13.08 -13.43 8.27
N THR A 174 12.62 -12.23 8.59
CA THR A 174 13.42 -11.24 9.31
C THR A 174 13.50 -11.48 10.83
N MET A 175 12.53 -12.21 11.40
CA MET A 175 12.55 -12.59 12.82
C MET A 175 13.45 -13.81 13.11
N GLY A 176 13.78 -14.60 12.09
CA GLY A 176 14.57 -15.83 12.22
C GLY A 176 16.09 -15.63 12.16
N ASN A 177 16.55 -14.43 11.87
CA ASN A 177 17.96 -14.04 11.82
C ASN A 177 18.30 -13.08 12.97
#